data_8e3d6322e3a768ebcdf737923dc04eaf
#
_entry.id   8e3d6322e3a768ebcdf737923dc04eaf
#
_cell.length_a   1.000
_cell.length_b   1.000
_cell.length_c   1.000
_cell.angle_alpha   90.00
_cell.angle_beta   90.00
_cell.angle_gamma   90.00
#
_symmetry.space_group_name_H-M   'P 1'
#
loop_
_entity.id
_entity.type
_entity.pdbx_description
1 polymer ?
#
loop_
_entity_poly.entity_id
_entity_poly.type
_entity_poly.pdbx_seq_one_letter_code
_entity_poly.pdbx_strand_id
1 'polypeptide(L)'
;MYIRRIIGFFLFCSIAFSAFAEMPYRTVLRKADDHFANREWQEAVAMYDVLLERRPGRVKTYVDAVVASAMMNDSSSIMQYVVRSEMQGLSLDSLFTGIDVLSRSIGQSGIYEQVLLLVKEQQPWFTRVTNNYLLGYYVFRHDAEKILAVADELLSVMPGQINYLKAKADALLLLGNDTAAVEVQKTILDIDYLNFDANLFLGSYYAIKGQEKLKSIDQQYLEDSNGLSISASVYKEEKRQVIDDDIACAKKYFTIAARVRSNKYLSEQLSMLSGLSDEIGRAHD
;
A
#
# COMPACT_ATOMS: atom_id res chain seq x y z
N MET A 1 -4.05 38.61 -34.73
CA MET A 1 -2.84 37.76 -34.88
C MET A 1 -2.99 36.35 -34.34
N TYR A 2 -3.81 36.10 -33.31
CA TYR A 2 -4.08 34.79 -32.70
C TYR A 2 -4.88 33.81 -33.59
N ILE A 3 -5.90 34.29 -34.30
CA ILE A 3 -6.77 33.43 -35.12
C ILE A 3 -6.01 32.78 -36.30
N ARG A 4 -5.04 33.47 -36.92
CA ARG A 4 -4.20 32.90 -38.00
C ARG A 4 -3.27 31.79 -37.51
N ARG A 5 -2.84 31.79 -36.23
CA ARG A 5 -2.02 30.72 -35.63
C ARG A 5 -2.86 29.48 -35.30
N ILE A 6 -4.10 29.66 -34.86
CA ILE A 6 -5.01 28.56 -34.57
C ILE A 6 -5.43 27.84 -35.86
N ILE A 7 -5.76 28.58 -36.93
CA ILE A 7 -6.12 27.98 -38.21
C ILE A 7 -4.91 27.27 -38.87
N GLY A 8 -3.70 27.79 -38.70
CA GLY A 8 -2.48 27.16 -39.18
C GLY A 8 -2.20 25.82 -38.44
N PHE A 9 -2.49 25.75 -37.16
CA PHE A 9 -2.28 24.54 -36.34
C PHE A 9 -3.28 23.43 -36.72
N PHE A 10 -4.56 23.76 -36.90
CA PHE A 10 -5.58 22.79 -37.36
C PHE A 10 -5.32 22.30 -38.81
N LEU A 11 -4.84 23.12 -39.70
CA LEU A 11 -4.46 22.73 -41.05
C LEU A 11 -3.21 21.82 -41.08
N PHE A 12 -2.23 22.09 -40.22
CA PHE A 12 -1.02 21.26 -40.12
C PHE A 12 -1.31 19.89 -39.54
N CYS A 13 -2.15 19.81 -38.51
CA CYS A 13 -2.62 18.55 -37.95
C CYS A 13 -3.42 17.72 -38.97
N SER A 14 -4.29 18.34 -39.77
CA SER A 14 -5.09 17.62 -40.77
C SER A 14 -4.27 17.08 -41.95
N ILE A 15 -3.23 17.79 -42.39
CA ILE A 15 -2.34 17.34 -43.46
C ILE A 15 -1.39 16.25 -43.00
N ALA A 16 -0.84 16.35 -41.80
CA ALA A 16 -0.02 15.29 -41.22
C ALA A 16 -0.82 14.00 -41.04
N PHE A 17 -2.07 14.08 -40.55
CA PHE A 17 -2.96 12.95 -40.34
C PHE A 17 -3.26 12.20 -41.65
N SER A 18 -3.49 12.89 -42.79
CA SER A 18 -3.74 12.25 -44.07
C SER A 18 -2.50 11.50 -44.61
N ALA A 19 -1.30 12.02 -44.41
CA ALA A 19 -0.07 11.37 -44.86
C ALA A 19 0.24 10.08 -44.08
N PHE A 20 -0.14 9.99 -42.80
CA PHE A 20 0.03 8.78 -42.01
C PHE A 20 -1.07 7.76 -42.26
N ALA A 21 -2.25 8.18 -42.70
CA ALA A 21 -3.37 7.28 -43.01
C ALA A 21 -3.05 6.26 -44.13
N GLU A 22 -2.12 6.58 -45.03
CA GLU A 22 -1.71 5.68 -46.13
C GLU A 22 -0.56 4.73 -45.77
N MET A 23 0.18 4.99 -44.68
CA MET A 23 1.33 4.14 -44.30
C MET A 23 0.87 2.77 -43.76
N PRO A 24 1.64 1.68 -44.02
CA PRO A 24 1.39 0.40 -43.38
C PRO A 24 1.41 0.50 -41.84
N TYR A 25 0.51 -0.20 -41.14
CA TYR A 25 0.41 -0.19 -39.67
C TYR A 25 1.76 -0.41 -38.96
N ARG A 26 2.55 -1.38 -39.45
CA ARG A 26 3.88 -1.67 -38.89
C ARG A 26 4.86 -0.52 -39.02
N THR A 27 4.75 0.26 -40.08
CA THR A 27 5.61 1.43 -40.31
C THR A 27 5.24 2.56 -39.34
N VAL A 28 3.94 2.80 -39.12
CA VAL A 28 3.47 3.80 -38.14
C VAL A 28 3.89 3.38 -36.74
N LEU A 29 3.72 2.11 -36.38
CA LEU A 29 4.14 1.59 -35.08
C LEU A 29 5.63 1.78 -34.83
N ARG A 30 6.49 1.42 -35.78
CA ARG A 30 7.93 1.62 -35.64
C ARG A 30 8.29 3.08 -35.46
N LYS A 31 7.68 3.98 -36.24
CA LYS A 31 7.91 5.42 -36.09
C LYS A 31 7.46 5.95 -34.72
N ALA A 32 6.30 5.47 -34.23
CA ALA A 32 5.83 5.84 -32.89
C ALA A 32 6.84 5.39 -31.80
N ASP A 33 7.33 4.15 -31.88
CA ASP A 33 8.35 3.61 -30.98
C ASP A 33 9.68 4.38 -31.09
N ASP A 34 10.11 4.77 -32.31
CA ASP A 34 11.31 5.59 -32.55
C ASP A 34 11.16 7.00 -31.92
N HIS A 35 10.03 7.70 -32.14
CA HIS A 35 9.75 8.99 -31.53
C HIS A 35 9.70 8.91 -30.00
N PHE A 36 9.05 7.85 -29.45
CA PHE A 36 9.02 7.63 -28.01
C PHE A 36 10.44 7.43 -27.42
N ALA A 37 11.26 6.61 -28.07
CA ALA A 37 12.64 6.38 -27.65
C ALA A 37 13.51 7.65 -27.70
N ASN A 38 13.28 8.51 -28.70
CA ASN A 38 13.94 9.80 -28.86
C ASN A 38 13.37 10.90 -27.94
N ARG A 39 12.34 10.62 -27.14
CA ARG A 39 11.62 11.60 -26.29
C ARG A 39 10.90 12.68 -27.06
N GLU A 40 10.55 12.40 -28.28
CA GLU A 40 9.72 13.25 -29.17
C GLU A 40 8.24 12.94 -28.88
N TRP A 41 7.80 13.36 -27.67
CA TRP A 41 6.52 12.89 -27.09
C TRP A 41 5.31 13.30 -27.92
N GLN A 42 5.32 14.51 -28.48
CA GLN A 42 4.20 15.03 -29.25
C GLN A 42 4.03 14.25 -30.55
N GLU A 43 5.12 13.94 -31.24
CA GLU A 43 5.16 13.14 -32.45
C GLU A 43 4.73 11.69 -32.15
N ALA A 44 5.20 11.12 -31.05
CA ALA A 44 4.79 9.79 -30.61
C ALA A 44 3.28 9.72 -30.36
N VAL A 45 2.70 10.69 -29.63
CA VAL A 45 1.26 10.76 -29.34
C VAL A 45 0.46 10.86 -30.64
N ALA A 46 0.85 11.72 -31.59
CA ALA A 46 0.17 11.81 -32.88
C ALA A 46 0.18 10.49 -33.68
N MET A 47 1.26 9.69 -33.57
CA MET A 47 1.32 8.36 -34.17
C MET A 47 0.45 7.34 -33.43
N TYR A 48 0.39 7.42 -32.09
CA TYR A 48 -0.49 6.53 -31.29
C TYR A 48 -1.96 6.79 -31.60
N ASP A 49 -2.37 8.03 -31.85
CA ASP A 49 -3.73 8.33 -32.28
C ASP A 49 -4.09 7.60 -33.58
N VAL A 50 -3.22 7.67 -34.59
CA VAL A 50 -3.41 6.95 -35.86
C VAL A 50 -3.47 5.43 -35.65
N LEU A 51 -2.64 4.89 -34.75
CA LEU A 51 -2.65 3.45 -34.42
C LEU A 51 -3.93 3.04 -33.72
N LEU A 52 -4.45 3.86 -32.79
CA LEU A 52 -5.67 3.59 -32.02
C LEU A 52 -6.94 3.73 -32.88
N GLU A 53 -6.94 4.57 -33.92
CA GLU A 53 -8.04 4.60 -34.89
C GLU A 53 -8.12 3.31 -35.70
N ARG A 54 -6.97 2.74 -36.07
CA ARG A 54 -6.92 1.51 -36.86
C ARG A 54 -7.13 0.24 -36.04
N ARG A 55 -6.66 0.24 -34.77
CA ARG A 55 -6.74 -0.90 -33.87
C ARG A 55 -7.04 -0.43 -32.44
N PRO A 56 -8.29 -0.08 -32.14
CA PRO A 56 -8.68 0.49 -30.84
C PRO A 56 -8.57 -0.50 -29.67
N GLY A 57 -8.50 -1.79 -29.92
CA GLY A 57 -8.40 -2.82 -28.87
C GLY A 57 -6.98 -3.12 -28.37
N ARG A 58 -5.97 -2.31 -28.70
CA ARG A 58 -4.58 -2.61 -28.35
C ARG A 58 -4.12 -1.86 -27.11
N VAL A 59 -4.19 -2.51 -25.93
CA VAL A 59 -3.82 -1.93 -24.62
C VAL A 59 -2.44 -1.29 -24.63
N LYS A 60 -1.41 -1.93 -25.19
CA LYS A 60 -0.04 -1.38 -25.24
C LYS A 60 0.00 0.03 -25.85
N THR A 61 -0.79 0.28 -26.90
CA THR A 61 -0.79 1.60 -27.55
C THR A 61 -1.39 2.68 -26.65
N TYR A 62 -2.40 2.35 -25.82
CA TYR A 62 -2.91 3.26 -24.79
C TYR A 62 -1.88 3.53 -23.70
N VAL A 63 -1.19 2.47 -23.23
CA VAL A 63 -0.12 2.62 -22.25
C VAL A 63 0.97 3.60 -22.75
N ASP A 64 1.45 3.37 -23.95
CA ASP A 64 2.49 4.21 -24.57
C ASP A 64 2.01 5.67 -24.73
N ALA A 65 0.75 5.86 -25.16
CA ALA A 65 0.15 7.19 -25.34
C ALA A 65 -0.05 7.92 -24.00
N VAL A 66 -0.53 7.23 -22.96
CA VAL A 66 -0.68 7.78 -21.60
C VAL A 66 0.67 8.21 -21.04
N VAL A 67 1.70 7.36 -21.13
CA VAL A 67 3.03 7.68 -20.62
C VAL A 67 3.65 8.84 -21.39
N ALA A 68 3.55 8.88 -22.74
CA ALA A 68 4.03 10.00 -23.52
C ALA A 68 3.30 11.32 -23.18
N SER A 69 1.98 11.26 -22.97
CA SER A 69 1.19 12.44 -22.54
C SER A 69 1.58 12.90 -21.13
N ALA A 70 1.87 11.97 -20.21
CA ALA A 70 2.35 12.29 -18.87
C ALA A 70 3.72 12.97 -18.89
N MET A 71 4.62 12.55 -19.81
CA MET A 71 5.91 13.20 -20.01
C MET A 71 5.79 14.66 -20.51
N MET A 72 4.67 14.99 -21.13
CA MET A 72 4.33 16.38 -21.53
C MET A 72 3.52 17.15 -20.47
N ASN A 73 3.16 16.51 -19.35
CA ASN A 73 2.20 17.02 -18.37
C ASN A 73 0.82 17.36 -18.98
N ASP A 74 0.41 16.63 -20.02
CA ASP A 74 -0.88 16.82 -20.69
C ASP A 74 -1.96 15.96 -20.03
N SER A 75 -2.56 16.49 -18.95
CA SER A 75 -3.63 15.82 -18.21
C SER A 75 -4.86 15.53 -19.07
N SER A 76 -5.14 16.37 -20.08
CA SER A 76 -6.29 16.18 -20.97
C SER A 76 -6.12 14.93 -21.85
N SER A 77 -4.96 14.78 -22.46
CA SER A 77 -4.66 13.61 -23.29
C SER A 77 -4.57 12.32 -22.46
N ILE A 78 -3.98 12.37 -21.24
CA ILE A 78 -3.98 11.22 -20.31
C ILE A 78 -5.41 10.74 -20.10
N MET A 79 -6.32 11.63 -19.69
CA MET A 79 -7.71 11.27 -19.40
C MET A 79 -8.45 10.78 -20.65
N GLN A 80 -8.22 11.39 -21.79
CA GLN A 80 -8.82 10.94 -23.06
C GLN A 80 -8.44 9.48 -23.38
N TYR A 81 -7.17 9.10 -23.22
CA TYR A 81 -6.75 7.72 -23.47
C TYR A 81 -7.27 6.74 -22.44
N VAL A 82 -7.31 7.10 -21.16
CA VAL A 82 -7.89 6.25 -20.11
C VAL A 82 -9.37 5.99 -20.39
N VAL A 83 -10.16 7.02 -20.61
CA VAL A 83 -11.60 6.91 -20.90
C VAL A 83 -11.84 6.14 -22.22
N ARG A 84 -11.07 6.46 -23.27
CA ARG A 84 -11.17 5.76 -24.56
C ARG A 84 -10.85 4.27 -24.43
N SER A 85 -9.86 3.90 -23.62
CA SER A 85 -9.54 2.50 -23.38
C SER A 85 -10.68 1.73 -22.69
N GLU A 86 -11.33 2.37 -21.70
CA GLU A 86 -12.51 1.80 -21.05
C GLU A 86 -13.70 1.66 -22.01
N MET A 87 -13.97 2.68 -22.81
CA MET A 87 -15.03 2.64 -23.83
C MET A 87 -14.83 1.52 -24.87
N GLN A 88 -13.59 1.09 -25.09
CA GLN A 88 -13.24 -0.07 -25.91
C GLN A 88 -13.35 -1.41 -25.14
N GLY A 89 -13.81 -1.39 -23.88
CA GLY A 89 -13.93 -2.57 -23.03
C GLY A 89 -12.58 -3.18 -22.62
N LEU A 90 -11.50 -2.37 -22.62
CA LEU A 90 -10.18 -2.84 -22.19
C LEU A 90 -10.09 -2.89 -20.67
N SER A 91 -9.32 -3.84 -20.17
CA SER A 91 -9.09 -4.01 -18.73
C SER A 91 -8.27 -2.84 -18.19
N LEU A 92 -8.81 -2.11 -17.22
CA LEU A 92 -8.08 -1.07 -16.47
C LEU A 92 -6.87 -1.66 -15.73
N ASP A 93 -6.97 -2.92 -15.28
CA ASP A 93 -5.84 -3.62 -14.67
C ASP A 93 -4.66 -3.74 -15.64
N SER A 94 -4.93 -4.16 -16.87
CA SER A 94 -3.90 -4.26 -17.91
C SER A 94 -3.33 -2.89 -18.30
N LEU A 95 -4.17 -1.84 -18.31
CA LEU A 95 -3.74 -0.48 -18.60
C LEU A 95 -2.81 0.05 -17.50
N PHE A 96 -3.25 0.03 -16.24
CA PHE A 96 -2.49 0.55 -15.13
C PHE A 96 -1.23 -0.26 -14.84
N THR A 97 -1.28 -1.58 -14.93
CA THR A 97 -0.07 -2.43 -14.83
C THR A 97 0.92 -2.10 -15.95
N GLY A 98 0.44 -1.89 -17.18
CA GLY A 98 1.30 -1.48 -18.29
C GLY A 98 1.96 -0.12 -18.06
N ILE A 99 1.23 0.86 -17.54
CA ILE A 99 1.76 2.19 -17.20
C ILE A 99 2.83 2.08 -16.11
N ASP A 100 2.60 1.29 -15.05
CA ASP A 100 3.59 1.08 -13.99
C ASP A 100 4.88 0.44 -14.54
N VAL A 101 4.75 -0.61 -15.34
CA VAL A 101 5.90 -1.30 -15.95
C VAL A 101 6.68 -0.38 -16.87
N LEU A 102 6.00 0.34 -17.78
CA LEU A 102 6.65 1.22 -18.73
C LEU A 102 7.31 2.42 -18.02
N SER A 103 6.63 3.08 -17.09
CA SER A 103 7.16 4.24 -16.38
C SER A 103 8.42 3.87 -15.56
N ARG A 104 8.44 2.69 -14.93
CA ARG A 104 9.65 2.19 -14.27
C ARG A 104 10.78 1.89 -15.25
N SER A 105 10.47 1.30 -16.40
CA SER A 105 11.48 0.96 -17.41
C SER A 105 12.21 2.16 -17.99
N ILE A 106 11.53 3.33 -18.05
CA ILE A 106 12.11 4.59 -18.51
C ILE A 106 12.64 5.47 -17.36
N GLY A 107 12.68 4.96 -16.13
CA GLY A 107 13.16 5.68 -14.95
C GLY A 107 12.22 6.78 -14.44
N GLN A 108 10.95 6.74 -14.80
CA GLN A 108 9.92 7.75 -14.47
C GLN A 108 8.79 7.17 -13.62
N SER A 109 9.15 6.46 -12.54
CA SER A 109 8.19 5.73 -11.68
C SER A 109 7.09 6.61 -11.07
N GLY A 110 7.27 7.94 -11.00
CA GLY A 110 6.25 8.89 -10.52
C GLY A 110 5.06 9.06 -11.46
N ILE A 111 5.20 8.73 -12.75
CA ILE A 111 4.11 8.82 -13.74
C ILE A 111 2.93 7.95 -13.33
N TYR A 112 3.19 6.77 -12.81
CA TYR A 112 2.12 5.86 -12.38
C TYR A 112 1.23 6.48 -11.31
N GLU A 113 1.83 7.05 -10.27
CA GLU A 113 1.12 7.77 -9.21
C GLU A 113 0.35 8.97 -9.78
N GLN A 114 1.01 9.77 -10.63
CA GLN A 114 0.41 10.94 -11.27
C GLN A 114 -0.86 10.58 -12.04
N VAL A 115 -0.80 9.53 -12.86
CA VAL A 115 -1.95 9.07 -13.66
C VAL A 115 -3.08 8.59 -12.75
N LEU A 116 -2.78 7.79 -11.72
CA LEU A 116 -3.80 7.29 -10.80
C LEU A 116 -4.49 8.42 -10.03
N LEU A 117 -3.72 9.41 -9.54
CA LEU A 117 -4.29 10.56 -8.83
C LEU A 117 -5.16 11.41 -9.76
N LEU A 118 -4.72 11.62 -11.01
CA LEU A 118 -5.50 12.35 -12.00
C LEU A 118 -6.82 11.64 -12.33
N VAL A 119 -6.78 10.32 -12.51
CA VAL A 119 -7.98 9.50 -12.77
C VAL A 119 -8.93 9.56 -11.56
N LYS A 120 -8.39 9.44 -10.34
CA LYS A 120 -9.18 9.56 -9.11
C LYS A 120 -9.89 10.91 -9.01
N GLU A 121 -9.20 12.00 -9.34
CA GLU A 121 -9.74 13.35 -9.26
C GLU A 121 -10.82 13.61 -10.31
N GLN A 122 -10.59 13.22 -11.56
CA GLN A 122 -11.49 13.54 -12.67
C GLN A 122 -12.61 12.51 -12.88
N GLN A 123 -12.47 11.31 -12.31
CA GLN A 123 -13.41 10.20 -12.45
C GLN A 123 -13.77 9.61 -11.07
N PRO A 124 -14.61 10.28 -10.28
CA PRO A 124 -14.90 9.86 -8.90
C PRO A 124 -15.43 8.42 -8.76
N TRP A 125 -16.09 7.87 -9.79
CA TRP A 125 -16.53 6.47 -9.78
C TRP A 125 -15.39 5.45 -9.85
N PHE A 126 -14.18 5.86 -10.27
CA PHE A 126 -12.98 5.02 -10.22
C PHE A 126 -12.21 5.13 -8.89
N THR A 127 -12.61 5.99 -7.96
CA THR A 127 -11.88 6.23 -6.70
C THR A 127 -11.51 4.94 -5.98
N ARG A 128 -12.43 3.99 -5.85
CA ARG A 128 -12.14 2.71 -5.22
C ARG A 128 -11.09 1.90 -5.99
N VAL A 129 -11.19 1.87 -7.31
CA VAL A 129 -10.26 1.11 -8.17
C VAL A 129 -8.88 1.74 -8.11
N THR A 130 -8.78 3.06 -8.30
CA THR A 130 -7.51 3.79 -8.25
C THR A 130 -6.88 3.74 -6.86
N ASN A 131 -7.67 3.81 -5.79
CA ASN A 131 -7.16 3.67 -4.43
C ASN A 131 -6.57 2.27 -4.16
N ASN A 132 -7.12 1.19 -4.73
CA ASN A 132 -6.50 -0.13 -4.61
C ASN A 132 -5.11 -0.18 -5.28
N TYR A 133 -4.96 0.43 -6.45
CA TYR A 133 -3.67 0.53 -7.13
C TYR A 133 -2.69 1.43 -6.38
N LEU A 134 -3.16 2.58 -5.88
CA LEU A 134 -2.36 3.50 -5.07
C LEU A 134 -1.91 2.83 -3.77
N LEU A 135 -2.79 2.09 -3.10
CA LEU A 135 -2.43 1.35 -1.89
C LEU A 135 -1.29 0.35 -2.16
N GLY A 136 -1.41 -0.46 -3.21
CA GLY A 136 -0.35 -1.40 -3.61
C GLY A 136 0.97 -0.68 -3.95
N TYR A 137 0.89 0.43 -4.66
CA TYR A 137 2.04 1.25 -5.03
C TYR A 137 2.75 1.84 -3.80
N TYR A 138 2.00 2.40 -2.84
CA TYR A 138 2.56 2.98 -1.63
C TYR A 138 3.10 1.92 -0.65
N VAL A 139 2.45 0.76 -0.54
CA VAL A 139 2.97 -0.38 0.22
C VAL A 139 4.33 -0.82 -0.32
N PHE A 140 4.46 -0.95 -1.64
CA PHE A 140 5.74 -1.30 -2.27
C PHE A 140 6.84 -0.25 -2.01
N ARG A 141 6.48 1.02 -1.87
CA ARG A 141 7.42 2.13 -1.58
C ARG A 141 7.64 2.40 -0.10
N HIS A 142 6.94 1.69 0.79
CA HIS A 142 6.95 1.92 2.24
C HIS A 142 6.59 3.37 2.63
N ASP A 143 5.71 4.03 1.86
CA ASP A 143 5.22 5.39 2.12
C ASP A 143 4.07 5.33 3.12
N ALA A 144 4.41 5.29 4.42
CA ALA A 144 3.47 5.03 5.49
C ALA A 144 2.33 6.04 5.58
N GLU A 145 2.61 7.33 5.37
CA GLU A 145 1.59 8.38 5.41
C GLU A 145 0.55 8.21 4.31
N LYS A 146 1.00 7.93 3.08
CA LYS A 146 0.12 7.70 1.95
C LYS A 146 -0.63 6.37 2.03
N ILE A 147 0.01 5.31 2.58
CA ILE A 147 -0.68 4.05 2.87
C ILE A 147 -1.85 4.32 3.83
N LEU A 148 -1.59 5.02 4.93
CA LEU A 148 -2.60 5.34 5.95
C LEU A 148 -3.76 6.11 5.36
N ALA A 149 -3.48 7.18 4.61
CA ALA A 149 -4.50 8.01 3.98
C ALA A 149 -5.39 7.22 3.02
N VAL A 150 -4.79 6.41 2.13
CA VAL A 150 -5.55 5.62 1.16
C VAL A 150 -6.29 4.46 1.81
N ALA A 151 -5.70 3.81 2.83
CA ALA A 151 -6.37 2.76 3.59
C ALA A 151 -7.60 3.30 4.32
N ASP A 152 -7.52 4.50 4.91
CA ASP A 152 -8.66 5.15 5.58
C ASP A 152 -9.79 5.49 4.60
N GLU A 153 -9.47 5.99 3.40
CA GLU A 153 -10.47 6.20 2.37
C GLU A 153 -11.16 4.89 1.95
N LEU A 154 -10.40 3.82 1.75
CA LEU A 154 -10.95 2.51 1.40
C LEU A 154 -11.81 1.92 2.53
N LEU A 155 -11.38 2.06 3.78
CA LEU A 155 -12.12 1.61 4.95
C LEU A 155 -13.37 2.43 5.21
N SER A 156 -13.43 3.70 4.80
CA SER A 156 -14.66 4.50 4.89
C SER A 156 -15.80 3.90 4.08
N VAL A 157 -15.49 3.20 2.98
CA VAL A 157 -16.45 2.53 2.10
C VAL A 157 -16.63 1.05 2.45
N MET A 158 -15.55 0.40 2.89
CA MET A 158 -15.49 -1.03 3.19
C MET A 158 -14.81 -1.30 4.54
N PRO A 159 -15.46 -0.97 5.67
CA PRO A 159 -14.81 -0.97 7.00
C PRO A 159 -14.36 -2.37 7.48
N GLY A 160 -14.99 -3.42 6.97
CA GLY A 160 -14.65 -4.82 7.34
C GLY A 160 -13.59 -5.47 6.46
N GLN A 161 -12.93 -4.75 5.57
CA GLN A 161 -11.97 -5.37 4.66
C GLN A 161 -10.61 -5.57 5.33
N ILE A 162 -10.31 -6.81 5.70
CA ILE A 162 -9.10 -7.18 6.46
C ILE A 162 -7.81 -6.72 5.76
N ASN A 163 -7.72 -6.81 4.44
CA ASN A 163 -6.52 -6.37 3.71
C ASN A 163 -6.23 -4.87 3.88
N TYR A 164 -7.27 -4.03 3.95
CA TYR A 164 -7.09 -2.60 4.18
C TYR A 164 -6.73 -2.31 5.65
N LEU A 165 -7.35 -3.05 6.59
CA LEU A 165 -6.97 -2.98 8.01
C LEU A 165 -5.51 -3.39 8.22
N LYS A 166 -5.03 -4.46 7.56
CA LYS A 166 -3.62 -4.87 7.61
C LYS A 166 -2.70 -3.76 7.09
N ALA A 167 -3.00 -3.20 5.92
CA ALA A 167 -2.21 -2.11 5.37
C ALA A 167 -2.19 -0.89 6.31
N LYS A 168 -3.33 -0.56 6.94
CA LYS A 168 -3.40 0.50 7.96
C LYS A 168 -2.55 0.18 9.19
N ALA A 169 -2.62 -1.03 9.72
CA ALA A 169 -1.82 -1.44 10.87
C ALA A 169 -0.31 -1.38 10.57
N ASP A 170 0.11 -1.89 9.40
CA ASP A 170 1.50 -1.86 8.97
C ASP A 170 2.02 -0.42 8.81
N ALA A 171 1.19 0.48 8.25
CA ALA A 171 1.53 1.89 8.12
C ALA A 171 1.69 2.57 9.50
N LEU A 172 0.79 2.27 10.45
CA LEU A 172 0.87 2.79 11.80
C LEU A 172 2.16 2.34 12.51
N LEU A 173 2.58 1.10 12.31
CA LEU A 173 3.86 0.58 12.84
C LEU A 173 5.05 1.31 12.22
N LEU A 174 5.05 1.53 10.91
CA LEU A 174 6.10 2.30 10.24
C LEU A 174 6.20 3.75 10.76
N LEU A 175 5.08 4.31 11.22
CA LEU A 175 5.02 5.64 11.84
C LEU A 175 5.33 5.62 13.34
N GLY A 176 5.64 4.46 13.94
CA GLY A 176 5.90 4.30 15.37
C GLY A 176 4.67 4.44 16.27
N ASN A 177 3.46 4.28 15.68
CA ASN A 177 2.21 4.36 16.44
C ASN A 177 1.70 2.94 16.79
N ASP A 178 2.44 2.24 17.65
CA ASP A 178 2.16 0.87 18.04
C ASP A 178 0.79 0.73 18.71
N THR A 179 0.39 1.70 19.52
CA THR A 179 -0.89 1.67 20.22
C THR A 179 -2.07 1.67 19.24
N ALA A 180 -2.03 2.53 18.22
CA ALA A 180 -3.06 2.56 17.19
C ALA A 180 -3.03 1.28 16.34
N ALA A 181 -1.86 0.73 16.03
CA ALA A 181 -1.74 -0.53 15.32
C ALA A 181 -2.37 -1.68 16.10
N VAL A 182 -2.18 -1.74 17.42
CA VAL A 182 -2.83 -2.74 18.31
C VAL A 182 -4.35 -2.67 18.21
N GLU A 183 -4.95 -1.48 18.21
CA GLU A 183 -6.41 -1.34 18.10
C GLU A 183 -6.92 -1.79 16.71
N VAL A 184 -6.18 -1.52 15.64
CA VAL A 184 -6.52 -2.03 14.31
C VAL A 184 -6.41 -3.57 14.27
N GLN A 185 -5.39 -4.17 14.88
CA GLN A 185 -5.25 -5.62 14.94
C GLN A 185 -6.37 -6.28 15.76
N LYS A 186 -6.84 -5.64 16.85
CA LYS A 186 -8.04 -6.09 17.58
C LYS A 186 -9.28 -6.04 16.69
N THR A 187 -9.44 -4.96 15.90
CA THR A 187 -10.54 -4.86 14.92
C THR A 187 -10.49 -6.00 13.91
N ILE A 188 -9.32 -6.42 13.47
CA ILE A 188 -9.18 -7.62 12.61
C ILE A 188 -9.69 -8.87 13.33
N LEU A 189 -9.37 -9.04 14.62
CA LEU A 189 -9.85 -10.20 15.40
C LEU A 189 -11.36 -10.17 15.70
N ASP A 190 -11.97 -9.00 15.74
CA ASP A 190 -13.44 -8.88 15.84
C ASP A 190 -14.15 -9.40 14.59
N ILE A 191 -13.47 -9.35 13.42
CA ILE A 191 -13.98 -9.85 12.14
C ILE A 191 -13.60 -11.33 11.95
N ASP A 192 -12.35 -11.68 12.21
CA ASP A 192 -11.78 -13.01 12.07
C ASP A 192 -10.90 -13.34 13.30
N TYR A 193 -11.52 -13.92 14.33
CA TYR A 193 -10.85 -14.19 15.59
C TYR A 193 -9.71 -15.21 15.47
N LEU A 194 -9.71 -16.03 14.41
CA LEU A 194 -8.64 -16.97 14.09
C LEU A 194 -7.54 -16.38 13.19
N ASN A 195 -7.59 -15.10 12.87
CA ASN A 195 -6.58 -14.49 12.04
C ASN A 195 -5.18 -14.70 12.62
N PHE A 196 -4.36 -15.49 11.91
CA PHE A 196 -3.05 -15.89 12.39
C PHE A 196 -2.13 -14.68 12.62
N ASP A 197 -2.06 -13.77 11.66
CA ASP A 197 -1.13 -12.63 11.69
C ASP A 197 -1.49 -11.66 12.82
N ALA A 198 -2.78 -11.37 13.01
CA ALA A 198 -3.25 -10.50 14.07
C ALA A 198 -3.01 -11.10 15.47
N ASN A 199 -3.29 -12.40 15.65
CA ASN A 199 -2.99 -13.08 16.90
C ASN A 199 -1.48 -13.15 17.17
N LEU A 200 -0.66 -13.41 16.15
CA LEU A 200 0.80 -13.42 16.27
C LEU A 200 1.33 -12.04 16.67
N PHE A 201 0.84 -10.98 16.02
CA PHE A 201 1.22 -9.62 16.34
C PHE A 201 0.88 -9.23 17.78
N LEU A 202 -0.39 -9.44 18.19
CA LEU A 202 -0.84 -9.08 19.54
C LEU A 202 -0.13 -9.91 20.61
N GLY A 203 0.11 -11.19 20.34
CA GLY A 203 0.91 -12.04 21.23
C GLY A 203 2.32 -11.48 21.43
N SER A 204 2.98 -11.09 20.34
CA SER A 204 4.32 -10.50 20.40
C SER A 204 4.33 -9.15 21.10
N TYR A 205 3.37 -8.27 20.79
CA TYR A 205 3.25 -6.96 21.44
C TYR A 205 3.11 -7.07 22.96
N TYR A 206 2.16 -7.87 23.43
CA TYR A 206 1.94 -8.05 24.86
C TYR A 206 3.10 -8.78 25.56
N ALA A 207 3.76 -9.72 24.87
CA ALA A 207 4.95 -10.39 25.44
C ALA A 207 6.10 -9.39 25.65
N ILE A 208 6.41 -8.56 24.66
CA ILE A 208 7.46 -7.54 24.77
C ILE A 208 7.11 -6.53 25.86
N LYS A 209 5.89 -5.99 25.84
CA LYS A 209 5.40 -5.04 26.81
C LYS A 209 5.46 -5.57 28.25
N GLY A 210 5.04 -6.81 28.46
CA GLY A 210 5.11 -7.46 29.78
C GLY A 210 6.55 -7.67 30.25
N GLN A 211 7.45 -8.13 29.36
CA GLN A 211 8.87 -8.31 29.70
C GLN A 211 9.55 -6.96 30.05
N GLU A 212 9.27 -5.89 29.30
CA GLU A 212 9.80 -4.57 29.59
C GLU A 212 9.32 -4.03 30.94
N LYS A 213 8.04 -4.21 31.28
CA LYS A 213 7.50 -3.85 32.59
C LYS A 213 8.14 -4.67 33.70
N LEU A 214 8.26 -5.99 33.57
CA LEU A 214 8.94 -6.84 34.55
C LEU A 214 10.37 -6.39 34.80
N LYS A 215 11.11 -6.11 33.72
CA LYS A 215 12.48 -5.58 33.81
C LYS A 215 12.56 -4.23 34.52
N SER A 216 11.61 -3.34 34.25
CA SER A 216 11.54 -2.03 34.91
C SER A 216 11.27 -2.16 36.41
N ILE A 217 10.33 -3.06 36.79
CA ILE A 217 10.02 -3.36 38.19
C ILE A 217 11.27 -3.92 38.93
N ASP A 218 11.99 -4.85 38.27
CA ASP A 218 13.22 -5.43 38.82
C ASP A 218 14.31 -4.36 39.04
N GLN A 219 14.47 -3.46 38.08
CA GLN A 219 15.44 -2.36 38.19
C GLN A 219 15.10 -1.38 39.33
N GLN A 220 13.84 -0.96 39.44
CA GLN A 220 13.37 -0.07 40.52
C GLN A 220 13.57 -0.71 41.90
N TYR A 221 13.25 -2.00 42.03
CA TYR A 221 13.45 -2.73 43.28
C TYR A 221 14.94 -2.81 43.69
N LEU A 222 15.85 -3.02 42.76
CA LEU A 222 17.29 -3.05 43.00
C LEU A 222 17.84 -1.66 43.39
N GLU A 223 17.37 -0.59 42.78
CA GLU A 223 17.76 0.77 43.07
C GLU A 223 17.28 1.18 44.49
N ASP A 224 16.04 0.87 44.85
CA ASP A 224 15.43 1.18 46.12
C ASP A 224 15.97 0.31 47.27
N SER A 225 16.45 -0.90 47.00
CA SER A 225 17.08 -1.77 48.02
C SER A 225 18.38 -1.16 48.60
N ASN A 226 18.98 -0.19 47.93
CA ASN A 226 20.14 0.57 48.40
C ASN A 226 19.78 1.81 49.25
N GLY A 227 18.49 2.11 49.44
CA GLY A 227 18.15 3.34 50.16
C GLY A 227 16.80 3.43 50.85
N LEU A 228 15.68 2.90 50.43
CA LEU A 228 14.37 2.98 51.13
C LEU A 228 13.25 2.21 50.40
N SER A 229 12.93 1.00 50.90
CA SER A 229 11.57 0.48 51.13
C SER A 229 10.49 0.52 50.03
N ILE A 230 10.71 -0.07 48.84
CA ILE A 230 9.58 -0.81 48.27
C ILE A 230 9.49 -2.11 49.08
N SER A 231 8.36 -2.35 49.76
CA SER A 231 8.19 -3.58 50.48
C SER A 231 8.19 -4.77 49.53
N ALA A 232 8.76 -5.89 49.90
CA ALA A 232 8.78 -7.11 49.10
C ALA A 232 7.36 -7.52 48.62
N SER A 233 6.33 -7.16 49.39
CA SER A 233 4.92 -7.42 49.03
C SER A 233 4.45 -6.55 47.85
N VAL A 234 4.83 -5.28 47.79
CA VAL A 234 4.50 -4.36 46.66
C VAL A 234 5.20 -4.83 45.39
N TYR A 235 6.48 -5.14 45.46
CA TYR A 235 7.25 -5.69 44.35
C TYR A 235 6.62 -6.96 43.76
N LYS A 236 6.21 -7.91 44.63
CA LYS A 236 5.56 -9.12 44.18
C LYS A 236 4.20 -8.85 43.52
N GLU A 237 3.39 -7.94 44.07
CA GLU A 237 2.07 -7.62 43.56
C GLU A 237 2.16 -6.92 42.21
N GLU A 238 3.11 -6.00 42.01
CA GLU A 238 3.34 -5.36 40.71
C GLU A 238 3.75 -6.36 39.63
N LYS A 239 4.65 -7.30 39.96
CA LYS A 239 5.02 -8.38 39.01
C LYS A 239 3.83 -9.29 38.68
N ARG A 240 3.02 -9.65 39.68
CA ARG A 240 1.83 -10.45 39.49
C ARG A 240 0.83 -9.76 38.55
N GLN A 241 0.61 -8.46 38.75
CA GLN A 241 -0.29 -7.70 37.85
C GLN A 241 0.19 -7.75 36.40
N VAL A 242 1.49 -7.63 36.12
CA VAL A 242 2.03 -7.76 34.77
C VAL A 242 1.80 -9.17 34.19
N ILE A 243 1.93 -10.22 35.03
CA ILE A 243 1.65 -11.58 34.58
C ILE A 243 0.18 -11.76 34.24
N ASP A 244 -0.72 -11.30 35.10
CA ASP A 244 -2.16 -11.46 34.91
C ASP A 244 -2.70 -10.62 33.76
N ASP A 245 -2.10 -9.45 33.48
CA ASP A 245 -2.51 -8.58 32.40
C ASP A 245 -1.77 -8.89 31.08
N ASP A 246 -0.50 -8.46 30.98
CA ASP A 246 0.22 -8.48 29.70
C ASP A 246 0.67 -9.90 29.30
N ILE A 247 1.23 -10.69 30.23
CA ILE A 247 1.73 -12.03 29.91
C ILE A 247 0.57 -13.02 29.64
N ALA A 248 -0.52 -12.92 30.39
CA ALA A 248 -1.71 -13.75 30.12
C ALA A 248 -2.33 -13.40 28.77
N CYS A 249 -2.40 -12.10 28.40
CA CYS A 249 -2.83 -11.68 27.06
C CYS A 249 -1.91 -12.26 25.97
N ALA A 250 -0.59 -12.17 26.15
CA ALA A 250 0.37 -12.73 25.19
C ALA A 250 0.16 -14.25 25.00
N LYS A 251 0.04 -15.00 26.10
CA LYS A 251 -0.23 -16.46 26.07
C LYS A 251 -1.53 -16.77 25.36
N LYS A 252 -2.60 -16.02 25.62
CA LYS A 252 -3.90 -16.20 24.95
C LYS A 252 -3.75 -16.07 23.43
N TYR A 253 -3.17 -14.99 22.93
CA TYR A 253 -3.03 -14.75 21.50
C TYR A 253 -2.09 -15.75 20.82
N PHE A 254 -0.94 -16.06 21.41
CA PHE A 254 -0.05 -17.09 20.88
C PHE A 254 -0.68 -18.48 20.85
N THR A 255 -1.50 -18.82 21.86
CA THR A 255 -2.24 -20.09 21.87
C THR A 255 -3.22 -20.17 20.71
N ILE A 256 -3.94 -19.08 20.40
CA ILE A 256 -4.86 -19.04 19.25
C ILE A 256 -4.06 -19.15 17.94
N ALA A 257 -2.98 -18.39 17.79
CA ALA A 257 -2.10 -18.48 16.62
C ALA A 257 -1.56 -19.91 16.43
N ALA A 258 -1.11 -20.57 17.49
CA ALA A 258 -0.59 -21.95 17.45
C ALA A 258 -1.64 -22.99 17.04
N ARG A 259 -2.92 -22.78 17.36
CA ARG A 259 -4.03 -23.61 16.88
C ARG A 259 -4.26 -23.50 15.37
N VAL A 260 -4.05 -22.31 14.82
CA VAL A 260 -4.19 -22.07 13.38
C VAL A 260 -2.98 -22.63 12.62
N ARG A 261 -1.78 -22.31 13.08
CA ARG A 261 -0.52 -22.78 12.49
C ARG A 261 0.55 -22.90 13.57
N SER A 262 0.82 -24.11 14.00
CA SER A 262 1.90 -24.39 14.96
C SER A 262 3.27 -24.28 14.29
N ASN A 263 4.23 -23.67 14.98
CA ASN A 263 5.63 -23.62 14.57
C ASN A 263 6.54 -23.55 15.81
N LYS A 264 7.86 -23.75 15.60
CA LYS A 264 8.87 -23.75 16.67
C LYS A 264 8.89 -22.44 17.46
N TYR A 265 8.79 -21.30 16.78
CA TYR A 265 8.75 -19.97 17.42
C TYR A 265 7.63 -19.86 18.45
N LEU A 266 6.38 -20.19 18.06
CA LEU A 266 5.23 -20.14 18.97
C LEU A 266 5.37 -21.08 20.16
N SER A 267 5.93 -22.28 19.96
CA SER A 267 6.19 -23.24 21.04
C SER A 267 7.20 -22.69 22.05
N GLU A 268 8.28 -22.06 21.56
CA GLU A 268 9.31 -21.44 22.40
C GLU A 268 8.73 -20.24 23.18
N GLN A 269 7.96 -19.36 22.52
CA GLN A 269 7.30 -18.22 23.19
C GLN A 269 6.35 -18.67 24.29
N LEU A 270 5.48 -19.65 24.01
CA LEU A 270 4.55 -20.20 25.01
C LEU A 270 5.26 -20.85 26.17
N SER A 271 6.35 -21.58 25.93
CA SER A 271 7.17 -22.19 26.99
C SER A 271 7.82 -21.13 27.86
N MET A 272 8.43 -20.10 27.26
CA MET A 272 9.07 -19.01 27.97
C MET A 272 8.06 -18.24 28.86
N LEU A 273 6.91 -17.86 28.30
CA LEU A 273 5.87 -17.13 29.04
C LEU A 273 5.26 -17.97 30.16
N SER A 274 5.20 -19.31 30.00
CA SER A 274 4.74 -20.20 31.05
C SER A 274 5.77 -20.28 32.19
N GLY A 275 7.06 -20.35 31.88
CA GLY A 275 8.15 -20.30 32.84
C GLY A 275 8.13 -19.01 33.70
N LEU A 276 7.89 -17.86 33.10
CA LEU A 276 7.75 -16.59 33.83
C LEU A 276 6.57 -16.61 34.81
N SER A 277 5.43 -17.16 34.40
CA SER A 277 4.25 -17.27 35.24
C SER A 277 4.51 -18.20 36.45
N ASP A 278 5.20 -19.32 36.24
CA ASP A 278 5.49 -20.34 37.28
C ASP A 278 6.53 -19.81 38.29
N GLU A 279 7.54 -19.06 37.82
CA GLU A 279 8.57 -18.47 38.67
C GLU A 279 7.96 -17.48 39.67
N ILE A 280 7.09 -16.59 39.19
CA ILE A 280 6.43 -15.59 40.05
C ILE A 280 5.39 -16.22 40.95
N GLY A 281 4.68 -17.28 40.49
CA GLY A 281 3.75 -18.06 41.31
C GLY A 281 4.42 -18.74 42.48
N ARG A 282 5.58 -19.42 42.27
CA ARG A 282 6.35 -20.08 43.34
C ARG A 282 6.99 -19.14 44.36
N ALA A 283 7.23 -17.91 44.02
CA ALA A 283 7.74 -16.90 44.94
C ALA A 283 6.66 -16.46 45.97
N HIS A 284 5.43 -17.02 45.86
CA HIS A 284 4.30 -16.74 46.75
C HIS A 284 4.06 -17.81 47.82
N ASP A 285 4.56 -19.03 47.62
CA ASP A 285 4.52 -20.11 48.63
C ASP A 285 5.76 -20.05 49.53
#